data_3995e9e81eb5a04eaf323bae4bf00248
#
_entry.id   3995e9e81eb5a04eaf323bae4bf00248
#
_cell.length_a   1.000
_cell.length_b   1.000
_cell.length_c   1.000
_cell.angle_alpha   90.00
_cell.angle_beta   90.00
_cell.angle_gamma   90.00
#
_symmetry.space_group_name_H-M   'P 1'
#
loop_
_entity.id
_entity.type
_entity.pdbx_description
1 polymer ?
#
loop_
_entity_poly.entity_id
_entity_poly.type
_entity_poly.pdbx_seq_one_letter_code
_entity_poly.pdbx_strand_id
1 'polypeptide(L)'
;MAKSSAKKVENAQRLRYIRVLERFSSSIVNYLFKSEEISKPVFDKKVDNNRKYLDRVEAVSLYKGEYSDLEKLVQKIIAYRDGEDAIDTIKENILYEANQIEKSMNRRRYKKDKHASEKFREWE
;
A
#
# COMPACT_ATOMS: atom_id res chain seq x y z
N MET A 1 24.51 4.37 23.51
CA MET A 1 23.57 3.24 23.36
C MET A 1 22.11 3.64 23.23
N ALA A 2 21.68 4.75 23.82
CA ALA A 2 20.31 5.25 23.66
C ALA A 2 19.92 5.53 22.20
N LYS A 3 20.86 5.97 21.36
CA LYS A 3 20.62 6.27 19.93
C LYS A 3 20.32 5.02 19.10
N SER A 4 20.91 3.86 19.40
CA SER A 4 20.67 2.63 18.65
C SER A 4 19.33 2.00 18.99
N SER A 5 18.84 2.09 20.22
CA SER A 5 17.53 1.59 20.60
C SER A 5 16.41 2.47 20.04
N ALA A 6 16.60 3.79 19.95
CA ALA A 6 15.65 4.72 19.31
C ALA A 6 15.48 4.41 17.83
N LYS A 7 16.58 4.15 17.09
CA LYS A 7 16.51 3.75 15.67
C LYS A 7 15.82 2.42 15.46
N LYS A 8 16.04 1.44 16.33
CA LYS A 8 15.36 0.13 16.26
C LYS A 8 13.86 0.28 16.49
N VAL A 9 13.45 1.12 17.43
CA VAL A 9 12.03 1.40 17.72
C VAL A 9 11.38 2.10 16.51
N GLU A 10 12.03 3.10 15.93
CA GLU A 10 11.54 3.79 14.75
C GLU A 10 11.39 2.83 13.55
N ASN A 11 12.37 1.97 13.33
CA ASN A 11 12.30 0.99 12.24
C ASN A 11 11.18 -0.02 12.46
N ALA A 12 10.98 -0.47 13.69
CA ALA A 12 9.89 -1.38 14.03
C ALA A 12 8.52 -0.72 13.82
N GLN A 13 8.36 0.53 14.22
CA GLN A 13 7.14 1.31 14.01
C GLN A 13 6.86 1.52 12.52
N ARG A 14 7.90 1.84 11.74
CA ARG A 14 7.78 2.02 10.29
C ARG A 14 7.32 0.72 9.60
N LEU A 15 7.91 -0.40 9.96
CA LEU A 15 7.52 -1.70 9.40
C LEU A 15 6.09 -2.07 9.75
N ARG A 16 5.65 -1.81 10.97
CA ARG A 16 4.27 -2.05 11.39
C ARG A 16 3.30 -1.18 10.59
N TYR A 17 3.63 0.09 10.42
CA TYR A 17 2.81 1.01 9.65
C TYR A 17 2.69 0.56 8.19
N ILE A 18 3.82 0.23 7.55
CA ILE A 18 3.84 -0.27 6.17
C ILE A 18 2.99 -1.54 6.02
N ARG A 19 3.12 -2.49 6.94
CA ARG A 19 2.33 -3.73 6.90
C ARG A 19 0.83 -3.48 6.99
N VAL A 20 0.43 -2.54 7.83
CA VAL A 20 -0.99 -2.18 7.95
C VAL A 20 -1.48 -1.51 6.67
N LEU A 21 -0.68 -0.63 6.06
CA LEU A 21 -1.00 0.00 4.77
C LEU A 21 -1.12 -1.04 3.66
N GLU A 22 -0.19 -1.99 3.57
CA GLU A 22 -0.23 -3.07 2.58
C GLU A 22 -1.46 -3.94 2.75
N ARG A 23 -1.79 -4.32 3.98
CA ARG A 23 -2.98 -5.12 4.29
C ARG A 23 -4.25 -4.38 3.94
N PHE A 24 -4.33 -3.09 4.27
CA PHE A 24 -5.47 -2.24 3.94
C PHE A 24 -5.69 -2.19 2.43
N SER A 25 -4.65 -1.82 1.69
CA SER A 25 -4.69 -1.75 0.24
C SER A 25 -5.07 -3.09 -0.39
N SER A 26 -4.42 -4.18 0.01
CA SER A 26 -4.68 -5.52 -0.52
C SER A 26 -6.11 -5.98 -0.28
N SER A 27 -6.65 -5.74 0.92
CA SER A 27 -8.02 -6.10 1.27
C SER A 27 -9.03 -5.41 0.35
N ILE A 28 -8.87 -4.11 0.12
CA ILE A 28 -9.79 -3.33 -0.70
C ILE A 28 -9.60 -3.64 -2.19
N VAL A 29 -8.37 -3.70 -2.67
CA VAL A 29 -8.08 -4.01 -4.08
C VAL A 29 -8.60 -5.40 -4.44
N ASN A 30 -8.36 -6.40 -3.60
CA ASN A 30 -8.85 -7.76 -3.83
C ASN A 30 -10.38 -7.82 -3.85
N TYR A 31 -11.04 -7.10 -2.94
CA TYR A 31 -12.50 -7.02 -2.94
C TYR A 31 -13.03 -6.44 -4.25
N LEU A 32 -12.48 -5.31 -4.70
CA LEU A 32 -12.93 -4.64 -5.92
C LEU A 32 -12.63 -5.44 -7.19
N PHE A 33 -11.51 -6.17 -7.20
CA PHE A 33 -11.06 -6.90 -8.38
C PHE A 33 -11.66 -8.29 -8.50
N LYS A 34 -11.76 -9.03 -7.39
CA LYS A 34 -12.16 -10.45 -7.40
C LYS A 34 -13.64 -10.70 -7.17
N SER A 35 -14.36 -9.76 -6.58
CA SER A 35 -15.78 -9.94 -6.29
C SER A 35 -16.63 -9.78 -7.55
N GLU A 36 -17.58 -10.69 -7.77
CA GLU A 36 -18.52 -10.61 -8.88
C GLU A 36 -19.49 -9.44 -8.72
N GLU A 37 -19.91 -9.20 -7.48
CA GLU A 37 -20.78 -8.07 -7.14
C GLU A 37 -20.12 -7.21 -6.07
N ILE A 38 -20.05 -5.91 -6.34
CA ILE A 38 -19.52 -4.93 -5.39
C ILE A 38 -20.63 -3.94 -5.02
N SER A 39 -20.61 -3.47 -3.77
CA SER A 39 -21.57 -2.49 -3.30
C SER A 39 -20.89 -1.49 -2.36
N LYS A 40 -21.42 -0.27 -2.32
CA LYS A 40 -20.89 0.78 -1.44
C LYS A 40 -20.98 0.39 0.05
N PRO A 41 -22.10 -0.17 0.56
CA PRO A 41 -22.17 -0.59 1.97
C PRO A 41 -21.12 -1.63 2.36
N VAL A 42 -20.84 -2.61 1.50
CA VAL A 42 -19.82 -3.62 1.77
C VAL A 42 -18.42 -3.01 1.71
N PHE A 43 -18.18 -2.13 0.73
CA PHE A 43 -16.93 -1.37 0.61
C PHE A 43 -16.68 -0.56 1.90
N ASP A 44 -17.67 0.19 2.36
CA ASP A 44 -17.58 1.01 3.56
C ASP A 44 -17.24 0.17 4.80
N LYS A 45 -17.89 -0.98 4.94
CA LYS A 45 -17.63 -1.91 6.05
C LYS A 45 -16.20 -2.46 6.03
N LYS A 46 -15.70 -2.81 4.85
CA LYS A 46 -14.32 -3.30 4.71
C LYS A 46 -13.30 -2.21 5.04
N VAL A 47 -13.55 -0.98 4.60
CA VAL A 47 -12.71 0.17 4.94
C VAL A 47 -12.72 0.39 6.45
N ASP A 48 -13.87 0.39 7.09
CA ASP A 48 -14.00 0.58 8.53
C ASP A 48 -13.24 -0.50 9.32
N ASN A 49 -13.33 -1.76 8.89
CA ASN A 49 -12.60 -2.86 9.52
C ASN A 49 -11.08 -2.67 9.42
N ASN A 50 -10.59 -2.23 8.27
CA ASN A 50 -9.16 -1.97 8.08
C ASN A 50 -8.69 -0.72 8.84
N ARG A 51 -9.52 0.30 8.97
CA ARG A 51 -9.21 1.50 9.77
C ARG A 51 -8.96 1.18 11.23
N LYS A 52 -9.62 0.18 11.78
CA LYS A 52 -9.37 -0.26 13.17
C LYS A 52 -7.92 -0.68 13.38
N TYR A 53 -7.34 -1.37 12.42
CA TYR A 53 -5.92 -1.75 12.48
C TYR A 53 -5.01 -0.55 12.26
N LEU A 54 -5.36 0.35 11.35
CA LEU A 54 -4.59 1.56 11.09
C LEU A 54 -4.54 2.47 12.32
N ASP A 55 -5.65 2.58 13.05
CA ASP A 55 -5.74 3.41 14.26
C ASP A 55 -4.88 2.87 15.42
N ARG A 56 -4.49 1.61 15.38
CA ARG A 56 -3.63 0.97 16.40
C ARG A 56 -2.15 1.20 16.19
N VAL A 57 -1.74 1.70 15.04
CA VAL A 57 -0.35 1.97 14.71
C VAL A 57 -0.13 3.47 14.57
N GLU A 58 1.08 3.92 14.89
CA GLU A 58 1.45 5.32 14.69
C GLU A 58 1.88 5.55 13.25
N ALA A 59 1.34 6.61 12.64
CA ALA A 59 1.80 7.06 11.33
C ALA A 59 3.22 7.61 11.48
N VAL A 60 4.13 7.13 10.62
CA VAL A 60 5.52 7.58 10.60
C VAL A 60 5.91 8.01 9.19
N SER A 61 6.94 8.83 9.09
CA SER A 61 7.45 9.30 7.80
C SER A 61 7.99 8.14 6.97
N LEU A 62 7.58 8.09 5.71
CA LEU A 62 8.00 7.06 4.76
C LEU A 62 8.96 7.69 3.75
N TYR A 63 10.16 7.15 3.66
CA TYR A 63 11.22 7.72 2.81
C TYR A 63 11.22 7.17 1.39
N LYS A 64 10.73 5.95 1.20
CA LYS A 64 10.64 5.36 -0.14
C LYS A 64 9.35 5.80 -0.83
N GLY A 65 9.47 6.24 -2.08
CA GLY A 65 8.33 6.73 -2.85
C GLY A 65 7.19 5.73 -2.99
N GLU A 66 7.52 4.44 -3.12
CA GLU A 66 6.53 3.36 -3.23
C GLU A 66 5.64 3.24 -1.99
N TYR A 67 6.19 3.43 -0.80
CA TYR A 67 5.41 3.39 0.45
C TYR A 67 4.64 4.68 0.66
N SER A 68 5.18 5.81 0.25
CA SER A 68 4.47 7.08 0.25
C SER A 68 3.25 7.04 -0.68
N ASP A 69 3.40 6.42 -1.85
CA ASP A 69 2.30 6.24 -2.80
C ASP A 69 1.23 5.29 -2.24
N LEU A 70 1.66 4.24 -1.53
CA LEU A 70 0.75 3.32 -0.85
C LEU A 70 -0.05 4.03 0.23
N GLU A 71 0.59 4.90 1.02
CA GLU A 71 -0.08 5.73 2.02
C GLU A 71 -1.13 6.63 1.39
N LYS A 72 -0.79 7.27 0.27
CA LYS A 72 -1.73 8.11 -0.49
C LYS A 72 -2.93 7.32 -1.00
N LEU A 73 -2.70 6.10 -1.48
CA LEU A 73 -3.77 5.22 -1.93
C LEU A 73 -4.73 4.88 -0.79
N VAL A 74 -4.20 4.52 0.38
CA VAL A 74 -5.02 4.23 1.56
C VAL A 74 -5.84 5.46 1.96
N GLN A 75 -5.24 6.64 1.95
CA GLN A 75 -5.94 7.90 2.25
C GLN A 75 -7.07 8.18 1.26
N LYS A 76 -6.87 7.89 -0.03
CA LYS A 76 -7.91 8.00 -1.05
C LYS A 76 -9.04 7.00 -0.83
N ILE A 77 -8.71 5.77 -0.46
CA ILE A 77 -9.71 4.75 -0.13
C ILE A 77 -10.61 5.25 1.01
N ILE A 78 -10.03 5.82 2.06
CA ILE A 78 -10.77 6.38 3.18
C ILE A 78 -11.65 7.55 2.72
N ALA A 79 -11.12 8.42 1.86
CA ALA A 79 -11.88 9.55 1.32
C ALA A 79 -13.08 9.07 0.48
N TYR A 80 -12.93 8.02 -0.31
CA TYR A 80 -14.04 7.41 -1.05
C TYR A 80 -15.10 6.81 -0.13
N ARG A 81 -14.66 6.22 0.98
CA ARG A 81 -15.60 5.69 1.99
C ARG A 81 -16.50 6.80 2.54
N ASP A 82 -15.92 7.96 2.81
CA ASP A 82 -16.63 9.11 3.39
C ASP A 82 -17.36 9.95 2.34
N GLY A 83 -17.09 9.71 1.05
CA GLY A 83 -17.71 10.45 -0.06
C GLY A 83 -18.95 9.78 -0.63
N GLU A 84 -19.49 10.39 -1.68
CA GLU A 84 -20.74 9.97 -2.33
C GLU A 84 -20.52 9.39 -3.74
N ASP A 85 -19.29 9.11 -4.12
CA ASP A 85 -18.97 8.57 -5.44
C ASP A 85 -19.58 7.18 -5.65
N ALA A 86 -19.98 6.89 -6.88
CA ALA A 86 -20.49 5.58 -7.26
C ALA A 86 -19.42 4.50 -7.10
N ILE A 87 -19.83 3.31 -6.65
CA ILE A 87 -18.89 2.20 -6.41
C ILE A 87 -18.09 1.82 -7.67
N ASP A 88 -18.68 1.92 -8.85
CA ASP A 88 -17.99 1.61 -10.10
C ASP A 88 -16.86 2.62 -10.39
N THR A 89 -17.11 3.90 -10.11
CA THR A 89 -16.09 4.96 -10.22
C THR A 89 -14.96 4.73 -9.22
N ILE A 90 -15.32 4.39 -7.98
CA ILE A 90 -14.36 4.08 -6.92
C ILE A 90 -13.47 2.91 -7.35
N LYS A 91 -14.07 1.84 -7.87
CA LYS A 91 -13.36 0.66 -8.38
C LYS A 91 -12.35 1.03 -9.44
N GLU A 92 -12.77 1.76 -10.48
CA GLU A 92 -11.87 2.15 -11.57
C GLU A 92 -10.67 2.95 -11.07
N ASN A 93 -10.90 3.94 -10.22
CA ASN A 93 -9.86 4.82 -9.73
C ASN A 93 -8.88 4.10 -8.81
N ILE A 94 -9.38 3.28 -7.90
CA ILE A 94 -8.52 2.54 -6.96
C ILE A 94 -7.69 1.50 -7.70
N LEU A 95 -8.30 0.73 -8.61
CA LEU A 95 -7.57 -0.28 -9.38
C LEU A 95 -6.51 0.33 -10.29
N TYR A 96 -6.80 1.48 -10.89
CA TYR A 96 -5.84 2.21 -11.70
C TYR A 96 -4.61 2.63 -10.86
N GLU A 97 -4.82 3.23 -9.71
CA GLU A 97 -3.72 3.69 -8.85
C GLU A 97 -2.92 2.53 -8.27
N ALA A 98 -3.60 1.47 -7.83
CA ALA A 98 -2.93 0.25 -7.35
C ALA A 98 -2.03 -0.35 -8.44
N ASN A 99 -2.51 -0.38 -9.68
CA ASN A 99 -1.75 -0.88 -10.82
C ASN A 99 -0.53 -0.01 -11.11
N GLN A 100 -0.64 1.32 -10.99
CA GLN A 100 0.50 2.23 -11.16
C GLN A 100 1.58 2.01 -10.09
N ILE A 101 1.18 1.80 -8.85
CA ILE A 101 2.11 1.49 -7.75
C ILE A 101 2.83 0.17 -8.03
N GLU A 102 2.10 -0.86 -8.43
CA GLU A 102 2.66 -2.17 -8.77
C GLU A 102 3.66 -2.09 -9.92
N LYS A 103 3.34 -1.35 -10.97
CA LYS A 103 4.25 -1.12 -12.10
C LYS A 103 5.54 -0.41 -11.65
N SER A 104 5.44 0.57 -10.79
CA SER A 104 6.58 1.28 -10.24
C SER A 104 7.49 0.34 -9.45
N MET A 105 6.92 -0.51 -8.60
CA MET A 105 7.65 -1.53 -7.84
C MET A 105 8.33 -2.55 -8.77
N ASN A 106 7.65 -3.02 -9.78
CA ASN A 106 8.16 -3.99 -10.75
C ASN A 106 9.31 -3.42 -11.57
N ARG A 107 9.25 -2.15 -11.98
CA ARG A 107 10.35 -1.47 -12.67
C ARG A 107 11.61 -1.43 -11.82
N ARG A 108 11.48 -1.17 -10.53
CA ARG A 108 12.62 -1.14 -9.59
C ARG A 108 13.23 -2.52 -9.41
N ARG A 109 12.41 -3.57 -9.30
CA ARG A 109 12.85 -4.96 -9.24
C ARG A 109 13.57 -5.36 -10.52
N TYR A 110 13.03 -5.02 -11.68
CA TYR A 110 13.63 -5.31 -12.98
C TYR A 110 15.01 -4.68 -13.11
N LYS A 111 15.19 -3.43 -12.71
CA LYS A 111 16.48 -2.76 -12.72
C LYS A 111 17.49 -3.44 -11.82
N LYS A 112 17.08 -3.89 -10.63
CA LYS A 112 17.95 -4.64 -9.71
C LYS A 112 18.38 -5.97 -10.30
N ASP A 113 17.45 -6.72 -10.86
CA ASP A 113 17.73 -8.03 -11.47
C ASP A 113 18.64 -7.90 -12.70
N LYS A 114 18.42 -6.87 -13.50
CA LYS A 114 19.26 -6.58 -14.66
C LYS A 114 20.71 -6.25 -14.24
N HIS A 115 20.88 -5.45 -13.19
CA HIS A 115 22.20 -5.14 -12.66
C HIS A 115 22.91 -6.37 -12.08
N ALA A 116 22.18 -7.20 -11.34
CA ALA A 116 22.72 -8.46 -10.81
C ALA A 116 23.12 -9.42 -11.93
N SER A 117 22.32 -9.49 -12.97
CA SER A 117 22.57 -10.32 -14.16
C SER A 117 23.78 -9.84 -14.94
N GLU A 118 23.96 -8.54 -15.12
CA GLU A 118 25.14 -7.95 -15.80
C GLU A 118 26.42 -8.18 -15.00
N LYS A 119 26.38 -8.03 -13.69
CA LYS A 119 27.53 -8.34 -12.82
C LYS A 119 27.93 -9.80 -12.90
N PHE A 120 26.96 -10.70 -12.99
CA PHE A 120 27.19 -12.14 -13.10
C PHE A 120 27.89 -12.49 -14.43
N ARG A 121 27.53 -11.81 -15.52
CA ARG A 121 28.13 -12.00 -16.84
C ARG A 121 29.59 -11.51 -16.92
N GLU A 122 29.94 -10.47 -16.19
CA GLU A 122 31.31 -9.96 -16.13
C GLU A 122 32.28 -10.94 -15.47
N TRP A 123 31.80 -11.89 -14.70
CA TRP A 123 32.60 -12.89 -14.02
C TRP A 123 32.78 -14.19 -14.83
N GLU A 124 32.06 -14.35 -15.89
CA GLU A 124 32.22 -15.45 -16.84
C GLU A 124 33.22 -15.05 -17.94
#